data_4727a1203d1e1de243ed295e6db5567b
#
_entry.id   4727a1203d1e1de243ed295e6db5567b
#
_cell.length_a   1.000
_cell.length_b   1.000
_cell.length_c   1.000
_cell.angle_alpha   90.00
_cell.angle_beta   90.00
_cell.angle_gamma   90.00
#
_symmetry.space_group_name_H-M   'P 1'
#
loop_
_entity.id
_entity.type
_entity.pdbx_description
1 polymer ?
#
loop_
_entity_poly.entity_id
_entity_poly.type
_entity_poly.pdbx_seq_one_letter_code
_entity_poly.pdbx_strand_id
1 'polypeptide(L)'
;QDTGACWAFGALKALESDCLMKGILTKDTADLSENHLAWYAYHALDDTTSPLYGDHMSRDYVSDRASYNKGGNADVAQAVLANKWGAVAESEAPFDTASNMASVMKNAASSLRTQSLIQLTDSECYDPYLASDITSRNEIKEAILTHGAMDVALYYNPNLSSRYYKETNGVYASYAYDMMGIDQANHCVTIVGWDDDFNNFSKDAPESGAWLIANSYGTNYSKDENGYFWVSYYDPSLCEYYTFEGVSADTYQTIFQYDGNGWNNSLRSPEEVKTANVYTADGSQQLQAVAFYTVQEDQPYTVDIYRSVSGKDPTNGTQIKEASVSGNFAKTGYHTVQIPKEVRVADGEKFSVVITYATVDDSACVPLEGQNDPQNGHCYSASAGQSYTYFAEDAKWYDNTAISVDGV
;
A
#
# COMPACT_ATOMS: atom_id res chain seq x y z
N GLN A 1 19.02 -7.33 -10.84
CA GLN A 1 17.96 -8.01 -10.08
C GLN A 1 17.60 -9.31 -10.80
N ASP A 2 17.82 -10.46 -10.16
CA ASP A 2 17.48 -11.79 -10.70
C ASP A 2 16.20 -12.35 -10.05
N THR A 3 15.34 -11.46 -9.51
CA THR A 3 14.11 -11.79 -8.79
C THR A 3 12.94 -10.91 -9.26
N GLY A 4 11.71 -11.32 -8.97
CA GLY A 4 10.48 -10.56 -9.23
C GLY A 4 10.13 -9.57 -8.12
N ALA A 5 11.12 -8.96 -7.43
CA ALA A 5 10.91 -8.05 -6.30
C ALA A 5 10.91 -6.56 -6.70
N CYS A 6 10.71 -6.22 -7.97
CA CYS A 6 10.70 -4.83 -8.45
C CYS A 6 9.68 -3.95 -7.72
N TRP A 7 8.52 -4.49 -7.39
CA TRP A 7 7.46 -3.83 -6.63
C TRP A 7 7.93 -3.37 -5.23
N ALA A 8 8.77 -4.17 -4.56
CA ALA A 8 9.33 -3.79 -3.26
C ALA A 8 10.31 -2.61 -3.39
N PHE A 9 11.14 -2.60 -4.45
CA PHE A 9 12.03 -1.48 -4.76
C PHE A 9 11.26 -0.20 -5.06
N GLY A 10 10.19 -0.28 -5.88
CA GLY A 10 9.37 0.87 -6.22
C GLY A 10 8.73 1.51 -4.99
N ALA A 11 8.03 0.72 -4.20
CA ALA A 11 7.35 1.18 -3.00
C ALA A 11 8.31 1.73 -1.94
N LEU A 12 9.40 1.02 -1.63
CA LEU A 12 10.36 1.48 -0.61
C LEU A 12 11.11 2.71 -1.04
N LYS A 13 11.46 2.84 -2.33
CA LYS A 13 12.10 4.06 -2.83
C LYS A 13 11.17 5.28 -2.78
N ALA A 14 9.87 5.10 -3.02
CA ALA A 14 8.88 6.15 -2.81
C ALA A 14 8.81 6.55 -1.32
N LEU A 15 8.73 5.58 -0.41
CA LEU A 15 8.73 5.81 1.04
C LEU A 15 10.03 6.47 1.54
N GLU A 16 11.20 6.04 1.05
CA GLU A 16 12.48 6.66 1.35
C GLU A 16 12.52 8.12 0.93
N SER A 17 11.99 8.42 -0.27
CA SER A 17 11.95 9.78 -0.80
C SER A 17 11.11 10.72 0.07
N ASP A 18 9.92 10.29 0.47
CA ASP A 18 9.06 11.01 1.41
C ASP A 18 9.78 11.24 2.75
N CYS A 19 10.34 10.21 3.33
CA CYS A 19 11.05 10.27 4.61
C CYS A 19 12.31 11.16 4.56
N LEU A 20 13.00 11.22 3.42
CA LEU A 20 14.11 12.16 3.19
C LEU A 20 13.60 13.59 3.14
N MET A 21 12.50 13.86 2.44
CA MET A 21 11.89 15.20 2.37
C MET A 21 11.41 15.68 3.74
N LYS A 22 10.84 14.79 4.54
CA LYS A 22 10.39 15.08 5.92
C LYS A 22 11.55 15.14 6.93
N GLY A 23 12.76 14.77 6.54
CA GLY A 23 13.94 14.72 7.44
C GLY A 23 13.87 13.60 8.49
N ILE A 24 13.05 12.57 8.26
CA ILE A 24 12.95 11.37 9.08
C ILE A 24 14.14 10.45 8.81
N LEU A 25 14.50 10.30 7.53
CA LEU A 25 15.70 9.62 7.08
C LEU A 25 16.74 10.63 6.58
N THR A 26 17.98 10.21 6.55
CA THR A 26 19.12 10.94 5.96
C THR A 26 19.64 10.16 4.76
N LYS A 27 20.52 10.74 3.97
CA LYS A 27 21.17 10.06 2.83
C LYS A 27 21.92 8.78 3.24
N ASP A 28 22.39 8.73 4.50
CA ASP A 28 23.14 7.58 5.03
C ASP A 28 22.22 6.49 5.61
N THR A 29 20.94 6.77 5.81
CA THR A 29 19.94 5.87 6.43
C THR A 29 18.75 5.55 5.53
N ALA A 30 18.62 6.21 4.37
CA ALA A 30 17.59 5.94 3.37
C ALA A 30 18.02 4.76 2.49
N ASP A 31 18.00 3.58 3.08
CA ASP A 31 18.34 2.29 2.46
C ASP A 31 17.53 1.22 3.20
N LEU A 32 16.27 1.06 2.77
CA LEU A 32 15.28 0.17 3.38
C LEU A 32 15.29 -1.19 2.68
N SER A 33 15.04 -2.27 3.44
CA SER A 33 15.21 -3.63 2.97
C SER A 33 14.03 -4.15 2.13
N GLU A 34 14.24 -4.34 0.85
CA GLU A 34 13.30 -5.03 -0.05
C GLU A 34 13.24 -6.53 0.25
N ASN A 35 14.33 -7.12 0.75
CA ASN A 35 14.33 -8.51 1.20
C ASN A 35 13.31 -8.73 2.31
N HIS A 36 13.30 -7.86 3.32
CA HIS A 36 12.34 -7.92 4.43
C HIS A 36 10.90 -7.79 3.93
N LEU A 37 10.61 -6.76 3.14
CA LEU A 37 9.27 -6.51 2.60
C LEU A 37 8.76 -7.69 1.77
N ALA A 38 9.58 -8.18 0.82
CA ALA A 38 9.21 -9.29 -0.04
C ALA A 38 9.04 -10.62 0.72
N TRP A 39 9.82 -10.84 1.80
CA TRP A 39 9.66 -12.03 2.62
C TRP A 39 8.33 -12.05 3.35
N TYR A 40 8.02 -10.99 4.09
CA TYR A 40 6.83 -10.98 4.94
C TYR A 40 5.50 -10.79 4.19
N ALA A 41 5.54 -10.34 2.94
CA ALA A 41 4.36 -10.38 2.07
C ALA A 41 3.83 -11.80 1.84
N TYR A 42 4.73 -12.79 1.78
CA TYR A 42 4.39 -14.17 1.38
C TYR A 42 4.59 -15.23 2.47
N HIS A 43 5.02 -14.84 3.64
CA HIS A 43 5.19 -15.75 4.76
C HIS A 43 4.18 -15.45 5.86
N ALA A 44 3.37 -16.45 6.19
CA ALA A 44 2.38 -16.35 7.24
C ALA A 44 2.98 -15.93 8.59
N LEU A 45 2.18 -15.25 9.39
CA LEU A 45 2.52 -14.98 10.78
C LEU A 45 2.30 -16.24 11.62
N ASP A 46 3.35 -16.70 12.32
CA ASP A 46 3.33 -17.92 13.12
C ASP A 46 2.91 -17.69 14.59
N ASP A 47 2.69 -16.43 15.00
CA ASP A 47 2.25 -16.11 16.35
C ASP A 47 0.76 -16.40 16.51
N THR A 48 0.44 -17.54 17.15
CA THR A 48 -0.94 -17.97 17.40
C THR A 48 -1.74 -17.06 18.32
N THR A 49 -1.11 -16.09 18.97
CA THR A 49 -1.78 -15.10 19.83
C THR A 49 -2.16 -13.84 19.06
N SER A 50 -1.59 -13.63 17.90
CA SER A 50 -1.93 -12.51 17.03
C SER A 50 -3.28 -12.70 16.34
N PRO A 51 -4.10 -11.66 16.22
CA PRO A 51 -5.31 -11.71 15.41
C PRO A 51 -5.03 -11.90 13.91
N LEU A 52 -3.79 -11.70 13.46
CA LEU A 52 -3.32 -11.90 12.08
C LEU A 52 -2.63 -13.27 11.89
N TYR A 53 -2.80 -14.21 12.84
CA TYR A 53 -2.17 -15.52 12.74
C TYR A 53 -2.61 -16.26 11.48
N GLY A 54 -1.65 -16.63 10.66
CA GLY A 54 -1.90 -17.35 9.42
C GLY A 54 -2.13 -16.47 8.19
N ASP A 55 -2.29 -15.16 8.35
CA ASP A 55 -2.47 -14.25 7.22
C ASP A 55 -1.23 -14.18 6.35
N HIS A 56 -1.42 -14.27 5.04
CA HIS A 56 -0.37 -14.13 4.03
C HIS A 56 -0.95 -14.00 2.62
N MET A 57 -0.17 -13.41 1.70
CA MET A 57 -0.60 -13.12 0.33
C MET A 57 -0.24 -14.22 -0.69
N SER A 58 -0.04 -15.46 -0.27
CA SER A 58 0.27 -16.54 -1.20
C SER A 58 -0.61 -17.76 -0.99
N ARG A 59 -1.20 -18.26 -2.06
CA ARG A 59 -2.04 -19.45 -2.10
C ARG A 59 -1.32 -20.72 -1.68
N ASP A 60 -0.12 -20.88 -2.17
CA ASP A 60 0.67 -22.05 -1.90
C ASP A 60 1.72 -21.68 -0.88
N TYR A 61 1.95 -22.54 0.09
CA TYR A 61 3.15 -22.46 0.89
C TYR A 61 4.34 -22.40 -0.06
N VAL A 62 4.80 -21.19 -0.30
CA VAL A 62 5.85 -20.96 -1.28
C VAL A 62 7.14 -21.39 -0.65
N SER A 63 7.95 -22.16 -1.38
CA SER A 63 9.33 -22.39 -0.92
C SER A 63 9.99 -21.03 -0.76
N ASP A 64 10.77 -20.85 0.29
CA ASP A 64 11.38 -19.58 0.66
C ASP A 64 12.07 -18.81 -0.49
N ARG A 65 12.61 -19.53 -1.46
CA ARG A 65 13.19 -18.91 -2.67
C ARG A 65 12.16 -18.43 -3.68
N ALA A 66 11.01 -19.07 -3.73
CA ALA A 66 9.97 -18.74 -4.71
C ALA A 66 9.17 -17.50 -4.31
N SER A 67 9.15 -17.10 -3.03
CA SER A 67 8.53 -15.86 -2.57
C SER A 67 9.09 -14.64 -3.33
N TYR A 68 10.40 -14.60 -3.57
CA TYR A 68 11.04 -13.51 -4.30
C TYR A 68 10.75 -13.46 -5.80
N ASN A 69 10.05 -14.43 -6.35
CA ASN A 69 9.68 -14.52 -7.77
C ASN A 69 8.16 -14.51 -8.00
N LYS A 70 7.38 -14.28 -6.95
CA LYS A 70 5.92 -14.20 -7.07
C LYS A 70 5.44 -12.93 -7.79
N GLY A 71 6.28 -11.92 -7.90
CA GLY A 71 5.86 -10.59 -8.28
C GLY A 71 5.24 -9.87 -7.10
N GLY A 72 4.37 -8.93 -7.36
CA GLY A 72 3.66 -8.06 -6.41
C GLY A 72 3.44 -6.70 -7.04
N ASN A 73 2.80 -5.83 -6.32
CA ASN A 73 2.47 -4.47 -6.73
C ASN A 73 2.42 -3.54 -5.50
N ALA A 74 2.00 -2.30 -5.71
CA ALA A 74 1.86 -1.31 -4.65
C ALA A 74 0.93 -1.76 -3.52
N ASP A 75 -0.19 -2.43 -3.82
CA ASP A 75 -1.14 -2.90 -2.80
C ASP A 75 -0.52 -3.92 -1.85
N VAL A 76 0.33 -4.82 -2.38
CA VAL A 76 1.07 -5.78 -1.56
C VAL A 76 2.03 -5.08 -0.61
N ALA A 77 2.76 -4.08 -1.10
CA ALA A 77 3.66 -3.28 -0.26
C ALA A 77 2.90 -2.49 0.80
N GLN A 78 1.80 -1.85 0.39
CA GLN A 78 0.92 -1.07 1.26
C GLN A 78 0.40 -1.91 2.43
N ALA A 79 -0.12 -3.12 2.17
CA ALA A 79 -0.63 -4.01 3.20
C ALA A 79 0.44 -4.42 4.22
N VAL A 80 1.62 -4.83 3.77
CA VAL A 80 2.73 -5.22 4.67
C VAL A 80 3.18 -4.04 5.54
N LEU A 81 3.34 -2.86 4.94
CA LEU A 81 3.79 -1.66 5.64
C LEU A 81 2.72 -1.12 6.60
N ALA A 82 1.44 -1.21 6.24
CA ALA A 82 0.31 -0.84 7.11
C ALA A 82 0.25 -1.72 8.38
N ASN A 83 0.66 -3.00 8.27
CA ASN A 83 0.78 -3.90 9.41
C ASN A 83 1.92 -3.57 10.38
N LYS A 84 2.74 -2.55 10.07
CA LYS A 84 4.00 -2.29 10.78
C LYS A 84 4.96 -3.51 10.72
N TRP A 85 4.96 -4.23 9.60
CA TRP A 85 5.92 -5.29 9.29
C TRP A 85 7.05 -4.72 8.43
N GLY A 86 7.98 -4.00 9.04
CA GLY A 86 9.00 -3.17 8.40
C GLY A 86 8.48 -1.72 8.27
N ALA A 87 9.11 -0.81 7.55
CA ALA A 87 10.38 -1.02 6.83
C ALA A 87 11.58 -1.04 7.79
N VAL A 88 12.47 -2.01 7.63
CA VAL A 88 13.75 -2.07 8.36
C VAL A 88 14.89 -1.57 7.47
N ALA A 89 16.07 -1.30 8.06
CA ALA A 89 17.25 -0.95 7.29
C ALA A 89 17.72 -2.14 6.43
N GLU A 90 18.29 -1.87 5.27
CA GLU A 90 18.89 -2.86 4.37
C GLU A 90 19.94 -3.72 5.09
N SER A 91 20.70 -3.14 6.01
CA SER A 91 21.71 -3.84 6.81
C SER A 91 21.16 -4.96 7.71
N GLU A 92 19.86 -4.91 8.08
CA GLU A 92 19.22 -5.93 8.91
C GLU A 92 18.79 -7.16 8.09
N ALA A 93 18.44 -6.95 6.82
CA ALA A 93 17.99 -8.00 5.90
C ALA A 93 18.45 -7.69 4.47
N PRO A 94 19.74 -7.83 4.15
CA PRO A 94 20.32 -7.41 2.88
C PRO A 94 19.69 -8.07 1.65
N PHE A 95 19.50 -7.29 0.60
CA PHE A 95 19.08 -7.78 -0.71
C PHE A 95 20.27 -8.43 -1.44
N ASP A 96 20.10 -9.69 -1.87
CA ASP A 96 21.14 -10.47 -2.54
C ASP A 96 20.48 -11.52 -3.47
N THR A 97 21.11 -12.63 -3.72
CA THR A 97 20.48 -13.75 -4.41
C THR A 97 19.32 -14.33 -3.57
N ALA A 98 18.27 -14.82 -4.23
CA ALA A 98 17.09 -15.40 -3.55
C ALA A 98 17.47 -16.47 -2.50
N SER A 99 18.58 -17.22 -2.71
CA SER A 99 19.05 -18.22 -1.76
C SER A 99 19.68 -17.61 -0.51
N ASN A 100 20.46 -16.55 -0.66
CA ASN A 100 21.09 -15.85 0.46
C ASN A 100 20.04 -15.08 1.26
N MET A 101 19.14 -14.35 0.58
CA MET A 101 18.02 -13.66 1.18
C MET A 101 17.15 -14.59 2.05
N ALA A 102 16.71 -15.72 1.48
CA ALA A 102 15.94 -16.72 2.23
C ALA A 102 16.72 -17.28 3.43
N SER A 103 18.04 -17.45 3.32
CA SER A 103 18.86 -17.91 4.43
C SER A 103 18.96 -16.87 5.55
N VAL A 104 19.09 -15.58 5.20
CA VAL A 104 19.08 -14.47 6.17
C VAL A 104 17.77 -14.47 6.93
N MET A 105 16.63 -14.45 6.22
CA MET A 105 15.31 -14.34 6.82
C MET A 105 14.92 -15.55 7.68
N LYS A 106 15.30 -16.76 7.29
CA LYS A 106 15.09 -17.97 8.11
C LYS A 106 15.85 -17.98 9.42
N ASN A 107 17.00 -17.35 9.46
CA ASN A 107 17.85 -17.28 10.66
C ASN A 107 17.61 -15.99 11.46
N ALA A 108 16.81 -15.07 10.94
CA ALA A 108 16.45 -13.84 11.63
C ALA A 108 15.60 -14.13 12.88
N ALA A 109 15.71 -13.27 13.88
CA ALA A 109 14.83 -13.33 15.03
C ALA A 109 13.37 -13.09 14.60
N SER A 110 12.42 -13.80 15.22
CA SER A 110 10.99 -13.61 14.93
C SER A 110 10.53 -12.15 15.14
N SER A 111 11.19 -11.43 16.04
CA SER A 111 10.95 -10.01 16.28
C SER A 111 11.28 -9.10 15.08
N LEU A 112 12.08 -9.58 14.10
CA LEU A 112 12.43 -8.77 12.94
C LEU A 112 11.21 -8.37 12.12
N ARG A 113 10.16 -9.20 12.08
CA ARG A 113 8.90 -8.90 11.39
C ARG A 113 8.27 -7.59 11.87
N THR A 114 8.28 -7.34 13.17
CA THR A 114 7.65 -6.18 13.80
C THR A 114 8.63 -5.06 14.15
N GLN A 115 9.91 -5.22 13.81
CA GLN A 115 10.85 -4.11 13.85
C GLN A 115 10.60 -3.19 12.66
N SER A 116 10.63 -1.90 12.90
CA SER A 116 10.34 -0.87 11.89
C SER A 116 11.17 0.36 12.21
N LEU A 117 11.75 0.98 11.21
CA LEU A 117 12.30 2.33 11.27
C LEU A 117 11.22 3.36 10.90
N ILE A 118 10.42 2.99 9.91
CA ILE A 118 9.35 3.83 9.34
C ILE A 118 8.05 3.06 9.44
N GLN A 119 6.99 3.77 9.79
CA GLN A 119 5.62 3.30 9.72
C GLN A 119 4.88 4.04 8.61
N LEU A 120 4.20 3.29 7.74
CA LEU A 120 3.32 3.85 6.73
C LEU A 120 2.16 4.59 7.39
N THR A 121 1.87 5.81 6.93
CA THR A 121 0.70 6.58 7.36
C THR A 121 -0.27 6.82 6.23
N ASP A 122 0.25 7.06 5.02
CA ASP A 122 -0.59 7.32 3.86
C ASP A 122 0.03 6.70 2.62
N SER A 123 -0.83 6.26 1.70
CA SER A 123 -0.44 5.78 0.39
C SER A 123 -1.61 5.97 -0.56
N GLU A 124 -1.52 6.96 -1.43
CA GLU A 124 -2.57 7.37 -2.35
C GLU A 124 -2.37 6.78 -3.74
N CYS A 125 -3.48 6.38 -4.37
CA CYS A 125 -3.53 5.89 -5.74
C CYS A 125 -4.02 6.99 -6.69
N TYR A 126 -3.26 7.26 -7.75
CA TYR A 126 -3.56 8.28 -8.76
C TYR A 126 -4.05 7.67 -10.08
N ASP A 127 -4.49 6.43 -10.06
CA ASP A 127 -5.14 5.81 -11.21
C ASP A 127 -6.65 6.19 -11.29
N PRO A 128 -7.21 6.28 -12.51
CA PRO A 128 -6.55 6.05 -13.80
C PRO A 128 -5.75 7.28 -14.30
N TYR A 129 -4.50 7.04 -14.70
CA TYR A 129 -3.70 8.05 -15.38
C TYR A 129 -4.14 8.18 -16.85
N LEU A 130 -4.40 9.40 -17.27
CA LEU A 130 -4.76 9.73 -18.65
C LEU A 130 -3.62 10.47 -19.35
N ALA A 131 -2.80 9.76 -20.09
CA ALA A 131 -1.60 10.29 -20.75
C ALA A 131 -1.86 11.54 -21.62
N SER A 132 -3.03 11.64 -22.23
CA SER A 132 -3.45 12.79 -23.06
C SER A 132 -3.98 13.97 -22.24
N ASP A 133 -4.25 13.79 -20.93
CA ASP A 133 -4.78 14.82 -20.06
C ASP A 133 -3.66 15.52 -19.29
N ILE A 134 -3.57 16.83 -19.52
CA ILE A 134 -2.60 17.69 -18.81
C ILE A 134 -2.90 17.77 -17.30
N THR A 135 -4.17 17.61 -16.90
CA THR A 135 -4.57 17.63 -15.50
C THR A 135 -3.97 16.43 -14.77
N SER A 136 -4.13 15.22 -15.30
CA SER A 136 -3.53 14.00 -14.74
C SER A 136 -2.02 14.11 -14.61
N ARG A 137 -1.33 14.65 -15.64
CA ARG A 137 0.12 14.87 -15.57
C ARG A 137 0.53 15.86 -14.49
N ASN A 138 -0.24 16.94 -14.32
CA ASN A 138 0.05 17.95 -13.31
C ASN A 138 -0.21 17.42 -11.89
N GLU A 139 -1.25 16.61 -11.70
CA GLU A 139 -1.50 15.93 -10.41
C GLU A 139 -0.33 15.02 -10.02
N ILE A 140 0.21 14.22 -10.94
CA ILE A 140 1.40 13.40 -10.69
C ILE A 140 2.62 14.26 -10.32
N LYS A 141 2.86 15.37 -11.05
CA LYS A 141 3.96 16.29 -10.73
C LYS A 141 3.80 16.94 -9.35
N GLU A 142 2.59 17.34 -9.02
CA GLU A 142 2.27 17.92 -7.71
C GLU A 142 2.45 16.89 -6.59
N ALA A 143 2.00 15.65 -6.80
CA ALA A 143 2.22 14.55 -5.87
C ALA A 143 3.72 14.30 -5.62
N ILE A 144 4.55 14.27 -6.66
CA ILE A 144 6.01 14.13 -6.52
C ILE A 144 6.62 15.29 -5.74
N LEU A 145 6.16 16.53 -5.96
CA LEU A 145 6.66 17.68 -5.23
C LEU A 145 6.23 17.70 -3.77
N THR A 146 5.09 17.10 -3.45
CA THR A 146 4.49 17.12 -2.11
C THR A 146 4.91 15.90 -1.28
N HIS A 147 4.90 14.72 -1.88
CA HIS A 147 5.07 13.42 -1.21
C HIS A 147 6.39 12.73 -1.56
N GLY A 148 7.17 13.28 -2.49
CA GLY A 148 8.39 12.66 -2.98
C GLY A 148 8.18 11.76 -4.19
N ALA A 149 9.13 10.87 -4.44
CA ALA A 149 9.08 9.96 -5.57
C ALA A 149 7.85 9.05 -5.53
N MET A 150 7.38 8.59 -6.70
CA MET A 150 6.14 7.84 -6.85
C MET A 150 6.40 6.46 -7.43
N ASP A 151 5.87 5.41 -6.82
CA ASP A 151 5.87 4.06 -7.39
C ASP A 151 4.95 3.99 -8.62
N VAL A 152 5.36 3.26 -9.65
CA VAL A 152 4.59 3.10 -10.87
C VAL A 152 4.90 1.76 -11.55
N ALA A 153 3.89 1.13 -12.13
CA ALA A 153 4.05 -0.03 -12.97
C ALA A 153 4.06 0.35 -14.45
N LEU A 154 4.80 -0.40 -15.25
CA LEU A 154 4.89 -0.19 -16.69
C LEU A 154 5.31 -1.45 -17.46
N TYR A 155 5.15 -1.44 -18.79
CA TYR A 155 5.80 -2.42 -19.66
C TYR A 155 7.24 -2.00 -19.93
N TYR A 156 8.19 -2.81 -19.47
CA TYR A 156 9.61 -2.57 -19.63
C TYR A 156 10.28 -3.66 -20.48
N ASN A 157 10.91 -3.26 -21.57
CA ASN A 157 11.68 -4.14 -22.43
C ASN A 157 12.98 -3.42 -22.89
N PRO A 158 14.07 -3.55 -22.12
CA PRO A 158 15.31 -2.82 -22.35
C PRO A 158 16.17 -3.40 -23.46
N ASN A 159 15.62 -4.28 -24.31
CA ASN A 159 16.34 -4.76 -25.47
C ASN A 159 16.44 -3.63 -26.50
N LEU A 160 17.65 -3.19 -26.82
CA LEU A 160 17.90 -2.13 -27.82
C LEU A 160 17.46 -2.50 -29.26
N SER A 161 17.19 -3.79 -29.52
CA SER A 161 16.49 -4.21 -30.73
C SER A 161 14.97 -4.12 -30.62
N SER A 162 14.43 -3.82 -29.43
CA SER A 162 13.01 -3.59 -29.22
C SER A 162 12.57 -2.30 -29.89
N ARG A 163 11.37 -2.32 -30.46
CA ARG A 163 10.73 -1.12 -31.00
C ARG A 163 10.32 -0.08 -29.95
N TYR A 164 10.44 -0.41 -28.68
CA TYR A 164 10.00 0.44 -27.55
C TYR A 164 11.14 1.16 -26.85
N TYR A 165 12.37 0.67 -26.98
CA TYR A 165 13.51 1.14 -26.21
C TYR A 165 14.58 1.75 -27.13
N LYS A 166 15.15 2.87 -26.70
CA LYS A 166 16.15 3.62 -27.46
C LYS A 166 17.28 4.07 -26.55
N GLU A 167 18.50 3.96 -27.06
CA GLU A 167 19.69 4.59 -26.49
C GLU A 167 20.24 5.59 -27.50
N THR A 168 20.57 6.79 -27.03
CA THR A 168 21.23 7.82 -27.85
C THR A 168 22.22 8.59 -26.99
N ASN A 169 23.52 8.43 -27.26
CA ASN A 169 24.60 9.12 -26.54
C ASN A 169 24.56 8.91 -25.01
N GLY A 170 24.24 7.70 -24.55
CA GLY A 170 24.14 7.37 -23.14
C GLY A 170 22.80 7.71 -22.49
N VAL A 171 21.87 8.33 -23.21
CA VAL A 171 20.51 8.60 -22.73
C VAL A 171 19.61 7.47 -23.15
N TYR A 172 18.93 6.85 -22.18
CA TYR A 172 18.05 5.70 -22.38
C TYR A 172 16.60 6.12 -22.21
N ALA A 173 15.73 5.67 -23.14
CA ALA A 173 14.32 6.04 -23.14
C ALA A 173 13.42 4.88 -23.58
N SER A 174 12.25 4.76 -22.97
CA SER A 174 11.18 3.81 -23.26
C SER A 174 9.92 4.53 -23.71
N TYR A 175 9.25 3.94 -24.72
CA TYR A 175 7.91 4.31 -25.14
C TYR A 175 7.19 3.07 -25.69
N ALA A 176 6.41 2.41 -24.85
CA ALA A 176 5.69 1.18 -25.18
C ALA A 176 4.31 1.49 -25.80
N TYR A 177 4.28 2.24 -26.86
CA TYR A 177 3.16 2.96 -27.49
C TYR A 177 1.92 2.12 -27.88
N ASP A 178 1.96 0.80 -27.82
CA ASP A 178 0.84 -0.11 -28.09
C ASP A 178 0.66 -1.19 -27.00
N MET A 179 1.31 -1.01 -25.86
CA MET A 179 1.11 -1.83 -24.66
C MET A 179 0.19 -1.08 -23.69
N MET A 180 -1.02 -1.57 -23.47
CA MET A 180 -2.04 -0.83 -22.71
C MET A 180 -2.36 -1.47 -21.38
N GLY A 181 -2.24 -0.67 -20.31
CA GLY A 181 -2.75 -0.95 -18.97
C GLY A 181 -2.04 -2.08 -18.23
N ILE A 182 -2.62 -2.43 -17.08
CA ILE A 182 -2.06 -3.36 -16.08
C ILE A 182 -1.73 -4.75 -16.64
N ASP A 183 -2.53 -5.27 -17.58
CA ASP A 183 -2.31 -6.61 -18.17
C ASP A 183 -1.01 -6.71 -18.94
N GLN A 184 -0.42 -5.58 -19.35
CA GLN A 184 0.83 -5.50 -20.09
C GLN A 184 2.00 -5.07 -19.20
N ALA A 185 1.74 -4.50 -18.04
CA ALA A 185 2.78 -4.12 -17.08
C ALA A 185 3.55 -5.36 -16.60
N ASN A 186 4.86 -5.26 -16.55
CA ASN A 186 5.74 -6.35 -16.16
C ASN A 186 6.88 -5.91 -15.23
N HIS A 187 6.89 -4.63 -14.85
CA HIS A 187 7.95 -4.06 -14.04
C HIS A 187 7.40 -2.89 -13.20
N CYS A 188 7.81 -2.81 -11.93
CA CYS A 188 7.55 -1.67 -11.06
C CYS A 188 8.85 -0.88 -10.88
N VAL A 189 8.72 0.43 -10.91
CA VAL A 189 9.82 1.40 -10.86
C VAL A 189 9.37 2.67 -10.14
N THR A 190 10.27 3.64 -9.99
CA THR A 190 9.94 4.88 -9.27
C THR A 190 10.12 6.09 -10.15
N ILE A 191 9.07 6.92 -10.29
CA ILE A 191 9.18 8.26 -10.89
C ILE A 191 9.87 9.18 -9.89
N VAL A 192 11.00 9.78 -10.30
CA VAL A 192 11.80 10.68 -9.46
C VAL A 192 11.87 12.10 -10.00
N GLY A 193 11.28 12.35 -11.17
CA GLY A 193 11.28 13.67 -11.80
C GLY A 193 10.71 13.62 -13.21
N TRP A 194 10.88 14.70 -13.96
CA TRP A 194 10.36 14.84 -15.32
C TRP A 194 11.14 15.87 -16.13
N ASP A 195 10.93 15.82 -17.46
CA ASP A 195 11.37 16.85 -18.42
C ASP A 195 10.26 17.02 -19.46
N ASP A 196 9.67 18.23 -19.53
CA ASP A 196 8.55 18.54 -20.42
C ASP A 196 8.98 18.67 -21.89
N ASP A 197 10.26 18.91 -22.14
CA ASP A 197 10.83 19.09 -23.47
C ASP A 197 11.45 17.80 -24.05
N PHE A 198 11.52 16.73 -23.25
CA PHE A 198 12.11 15.47 -23.68
C PHE A 198 11.32 14.80 -24.82
N ASN A 199 12.01 14.44 -25.90
CA ASN A 199 11.37 13.84 -27.10
C ASN A 199 12.20 12.75 -27.79
N ASN A 200 13.22 12.20 -27.11
CA ASN A 200 14.15 11.25 -27.72
C ASN A 200 13.71 9.79 -27.57
N PHE A 201 12.58 9.41 -28.16
CA PHE A 201 12.03 8.07 -28.12
C PHE A 201 12.29 7.25 -29.39
N SER A 202 12.01 5.94 -29.34
CA SER A 202 12.11 5.02 -30.49
C SER A 202 11.07 5.30 -31.57
N LYS A 203 9.98 5.96 -31.20
CA LYS A 203 8.89 6.42 -32.06
C LYS A 203 8.44 7.80 -31.57
N ASP A 204 7.99 8.66 -32.48
CA ASP A 204 7.45 9.96 -32.12
C ASP A 204 6.23 9.80 -31.20
N ALA A 205 6.28 10.42 -30.06
CA ALA A 205 5.15 10.57 -29.15
C ALA A 205 4.22 11.69 -29.65
N PRO A 206 2.95 11.75 -29.20
CA PRO A 206 2.02 12.82 -29.60
C PRO A 206 2.56 14.22 -29.30
N GLU A 207 3.23 14.41 -28.17
CA GLU A 207 3.93 15.64 -27.78
C GLU A 207 5.21 15.27 -27.03
N SER A 208 6.06 16.25 -26.73
CA SER A 208 7.22 16.08 -25.86
C SER A 208 6.81 15.86 -24.41
N GLY A 209 7.73 15.35 -23.63
CA GLY A 209 7.64 15.16 -22.20
C GLY A 209 7.86 13.70 -21.76
N ALA A 210 8.60 13.56 -20.66
CA ALA A 210 8.97 12.28 -20.11
C ALA A 210 9.07 12.32 -18.58
N TRP A 211 8.78 11.18 -17.98
CA TRP A 211 9.12 10.87 -16.59
C TRP A 211 10.55 10.37 -16.49
N LEU A 212 11.30 10.86 -15.51
CA LEU A 212 12.59 10.29 -15.13
C LEU A 212 12.34 9.17 -14.13
N ILE A 213 12.76 7.97 -14.50
CA ILE A 213 12.54 6.74 -13.75
C ILE A 213 13.82 6.30 -13.07
N ALA A 214 13.75 5.99 -11.78
CA ALA A 214 14.75 5.21 -11.05
C ALA A 214 14.43 3.72 -11.18
N ASN A 215 15.41 2.97 -11.69
CA ASN A 215 15.31 1.52 -11.90
C ASN A 215 15.91 0.75 -10.70
N SER A 216 15.58 -0.55 -10.59
CA SER A 216 16.02 -1.45 -9.52
C SER A 216 17.18 -2.38 -9.91
N TYR A 217 17.82 -2.18 -11.07
CA TYR A 217 18.89 -3.07 -11.57
C TYR A 217 20.31 -2.63 -11.16
N GLY A 218 20.42 -1.59 -10.34
CA GLY A 218 21.68 -1.04 -9.87
C GLY A 218 22.39 -0.15 -10.89
N THR A 219 23.37 0.61 -10.43
CA THR A 219 24.05 1.67 -11.21
C THR A 219 24.99 1.14 -12.30
N ASN A 220 25.29 -0.16 -12.31
CA ASN A 220 26.14 -0.80 -13.31
C ASN A 220 25.36 -1.52 -14.42
N TYR A 221 24.05 -1.38 -14.44
CA TYR A 221 23.22 -1.96 -15.49
C TYR A 221 23.48 -1.25 -16.81
N SER A 222 23.87 -2.01 -17.84
CA SER A 222 24.35 -1.46 -19.13
C SER A 222 23.24 -0.92 -20.04
N LYS A 223 22.00 -0.89 -19.57
CA LYS A 223 20.82 -0.49 -20.35
C LYS A 223 20.02 0.61 -19.68
N ASP A 224 20.64 1.33 -18.76
CA ASP A 224 20.16 2.59 -18.21
C ASP A 224 21.37 3.48 -17.87
N GLU A 225 21.11 4.73 -17.55
CA GLU A 225 22.13 5.71 -17.17
C GLU A 225 22.27 5.75 -15.64
N ASN A 226 23.21 4.99 -15.08
CA ASN A 226 23.42 4.94 -13.62
C ASN A 226 22.18 4.55 -12.81
N GLY A 227 21.32 3.69 -13.35
CA GLY A 227 20.07 3.30 -12.74
C GLY A 227 18.86 4.15 -13.13
N TYR A 228 19.00 5.03 -14.13
CA TYR A 228 17.91 5.90 -14.59
C TYR A 228 17.63 5.76 -16.07
N PHE A 229 16.35 5.93 -16.44
CA PHE A 229 15.92 6.04 -17.84
C PHE A 229 14.65 6.90 -17.93
N TRP A 230 14.34 7.34 -19.16
CA TRP A 230 13.19 8.19 -19.44
C TRP A 230 12.01 7.36 -19.97
N VAL A 231 10.79 7.72 -19.56
CA VAL A 231 9.56 7.12 -20.08
C VAL A 231 8.64 8.22 -20.58
N SER A 232 8.14 8.08 -21.80
CA SER A 232 7.20 9.05 -22.37
C SER A 232 5.98 9.24 -21.47
N TYR A 233 5.51 10.48 -21.29
CA TYR A 233 4.21 10.75 -20.68
C TYR A 233 3.07 9.98 -21.33
N TYR A 234 3.21 9.71 -22.65
CA TYR A 234 2.22 9.04 -23.48
C TYR A 234 2.37 7.53 -23.52
N ASP A 235 3.19 6.94 -22.66
CA ASP A 235 3.32 5.49 -22.57
C ASP A 235 2.04 4.89 -21.97
N PRO A 236 1.21 4.17 -22.75
CA PRO A 236 -0.08 3.69 -22.29
C PRO A 236 0.01 2.48 -21.37
N SER A 237 1.20 1.96 -21.13
CA SER A 237 1.42 0.87 -20.16
C SER A 237 1.60 1.38 -18.73
N LEU A 238 1.81 2.67 -18.56
CA LEU A 238 1.95 3.27 -17.24
C LEU A 238 0.65 3.15 -16.44
N CYS A 239 0.72 2.58 -15.25
CA CYS A 239 -0.41 2.34 -14.35
C CYS A 239 0.09 2.14 -12.91
N GLU A 240 -0.82 2.01 -11.94
CA GLU A 240 -0.49 1.80 -10.53
C GLU A 240 0.43 2.92 -9.99
N TYR A 241 -0.04 4.16 -10.08
CA TYR A 241 0.68 5.32 -9.56
C TYR A 241 0.38 5.48 -8.06
N TYR A 242 1.35 5.18 -7.21
CA TYR A 242 1.18 5.24 -5.75
C TYR A 242 2.21 6.14 -5.08
N THR A 243 1.75 6.96 -4.15
CA THR A 243 2.61 7.58 -3.13
C THR A 243 2.77 6.65 -1.94
N PHE A 244 3.87 6.80 -1.20
CA PHE A 244 4.09 6.13 0.07
C PHE A 244 4.64 7.13 1.07
N GLU A 245 3.90 7.41 2.12
CA GLU A 245 4.26 8.37 3.14
C GLU A 245 4.43 7.71 4.51
N GLY A 246 5.41 8.16 5.25
CA GLY A 246 5.73 7.56 6.53
C GLY A 246 6.02 8.56 7.65
N VAL A 247 6.04 7.99 8.84
CA VAL A 247 6.53 8.63 10.06
C VAL A 247 7.55 7.71 10.71
N SER A 248 8.34 8.25 11.67
CA SER A 248 9.16 7.39 12.52
C SER A 248 8.31 6.33 13.20
N ALA A 249 8.78 5.10 13.24
CA ALA A 249 8.08 3.98 13.89
C ALA A 249 7.79 4.20 15.38
N ASP A 250 8.50 5.13 16.01
CA ASP A 250 8.27 5.52 17.40
C ASP A 250 7.02 6.41 17.60
N THR A 251 6.43 6.92 16.50
CA THR A 251 5.25 7.81 16.54
C THR A 251 4.04 7.09 17.12
N TYR A 252 3.78 5.85 16.66
CA TYR A 252 2.72 5.00 17.20
C TYR A 252 3.32 3.68 17.69
N GLN A 253 3.25 3.43 18.97
CA GLN A 253 3.88 2.24 19.56
C GLN A 253 3.06 0.96 19.31
N THR A 254 1.75 1.06 19.41
CA THR A 254 0.80 -0.06 19.27
C THR A 254 -0.16 0.20 18.11
N ILE A 255 -0.41 -0.82 17.31
CA ILE A 255 -1.46 -0.84 16.29
C ILE A 255 -2.46 -1.93 16.62
N PHE A 256 -3.75 -1.60 16.56
CA PHE A 256 -4.85 -2.55 16.64
C PHE A 256 -5.42 -2.71 15.24
N GLN A 257 -5.40 -3.93 14.71
CA GLN A 257 -5.93 -4.23 13.37
C GLN A 257 -6.28 -5.70 13.21
N TYR A 258 -7.06 -5.99 12.18
CA TYR A 258 -7.49 -7.34 11.77
C TYR A 258 -7.23 -7.60 10.28
N ASP A 259 -6.79 -6.63 9.52
CA ASP A 259 -6.72 -6.64 8.05
C ASP A 259 -5.27 -6.93 7.60
N GLY A 260 -4.79 -8.17 7.81
CA GLY A 260 -3.39 -8.56 7.58
C GLY A 260 -2.94 -8.46 6.12
N ASN A 261 -3.86 -8.66 5.18
CA ASN A 261 -3.61 -8.54 3.74
C ASN A 261 -4.14 -7.23 3.14
N GLY A 262 -4.60 -6.30 3.99
CA GLY A 262 -5.10 -5.01 3.58
C GLY A 262 -6.40 -5.07 2.77
N TRP A 263 -6.59 -4.08 1.91
CA TRP A 263 -7.74 -4.03 1.03
C TRP A 263 -7.53 -4.93 -0.20
N ASN A 264 -8.51 -5.78 -0.50
CA ASN A 264 -8.50 -6.66 -1.67
C ASN A 264 -9.91 -6.93 -2.23
N ASN A 265 -10.95 -6.43 -1.56
CA ASN A 265 -12.33 -6.50 -2.02
C ASN A 265 -13.09 -5.23 -1.60
N SER A 266 -14.25 -4.99 -2.20
CA SER A 266 -15.08 -3.82 -1.92
C SER A 266 -16.55 -4.18 -1.89
N LEU A 267 -17.27 -3.58 -0.94
CA LEU A 267 -18.73 -3.57 -0.91
C LEU A 267 -19.24 -2.26 -1.49
N ARG A 268 -20.21 -2.33 -2.40
CA ARG A 268 -20.92 -1.15 -2.91
C ARG A 268 -22.36 -1.17 -2.46
N SER A 269 -22.84 -0.05 -1.94
CA SER A 269 -24.22 0.14 -1.46
C SER A 269 -24.81 1.43 -2.01
N PRO A 270 -26.12 1.46 -2.35
CA PRO A 270 -26.80 2.71 -2.73
C PRO A 270 -27.04 3.65 -1.55
N GLU A 271 -26.78 3.20 -0.34
CA GLU A 271 -26.96 3.96 0.90
C GLU A 271 -25.65 4.06 1.67
N GLU A 272 -25.60 4.97 2.65
CA GLU A 272 -24.51 5.07 3.63
C GLU A 272 -24.25 3.71 4.29
N VAL A 273 -22.99 3.35 4.40
CA VAL A 273 -22.54 2.13 5.09
C VAL A 273 -21.65 2.51 6.26
N LYS A 274 -21.80 1.79 7.38
CA LYS A 274 -20.85 1.90 8.50
C LYS A 274 -20.12 0.59 8.68
N THR A 275 -18.83 0.69 8.90
CA THR A 275 -18.00 -0.44 9.34
C THR A 275 -17.53 -0.20 10.76
N ALA A 276 -17.24 -1.26 11.48
CA ALA A 276 -16.68 -1.15 12.81
C ALA A 276 -15.75 -2.32 13.13
N ASN A 277 -14.61 -1.99 13.72
CA ASN A 277 -13.73 -2.97 14.35
C ASN A 277 -13.79 -2.83 15.86
N VAL A 278 -13.90 -3.95 16.57
CA VAL A 278 -13.96 -4.01 18.04
C VAL A 278 -12.68 -4.64 18.55
N TYR A 279 -11.93 -3.87 19.31
CA TYR A 279 -10.65 -4.29 19.89
C TYR A 279 -10.73 -4.45 21.40
N THR A 280 -9.83 -5.26 21.94
CA THR A 280 -9.56 -5.32 23.38
C THR A 280 -8.17 -4.75 23.63
N ALA A 281 -8.06 -3.76 24.48
CA ALA A 281 -6.79 -3.14 24.79
C ALA A 281 -5.88 -4.11 25.55
N ASP A 282 -4.65 -4.27 25.09
CA ASP A 282 -3.56 -4.95 25.77
C ASP A 282 -2.71 -3.89 26.47
N GLY A 283 -2.82 -3.83 27.78
CA GLY A 283 -2.32 -2.73 28.59
C GLY A 283 -3.16 -1.45 28.46
N SER A 284 -2.84 -0.45 29.28
CA SER A 284 -3.47 0.88 29.17
C SER A 284 -2.90 1.62 27.97
N GLN A 285 -3.76 1.99 27.04
CA GLN A 285 -3.41 2.62 25.77
C GLN A 285 -4.02 4.01 25.63
N GLN A 286 -3.46 4.79 24.71
CA GLN A 286 -3.93 6.12 24.33
C GLN A 286 -4.06 6.17 22.81
N LEU A 287 -5.29 6.07 22.32
CA LEU A 287 -5.57 6.14 20.89
C LEU A 287 -5.34 7.57 20.39
N GLN A 288 -4.61 7.72 19.30
CA GLN A 288 -4.19 9.01 18.75
C GLN A 288 -4.64 9.19 17.31
N ALA A 289 -4.72 8.11 16.54
CA ALA A 289 -5.08 8.13 15.13
C ALA A 289 -5.88 6.89 14.75
N VAL A 290 -6.57 6.97 13.62
CA VAL A 290 -7.25 5.86 12.97
C VAL A 290 -6.79 5.81 11.52
N ALA A 291 -6.37 4.63 11.07
CA ALA A 291 -6.02 4.40 9.69
C ALA A 291 -7.03 3.47 9.02
N PHE A 292 -7.33 3.73 7.75
CA PHE A 292 -8.27 2.93 6.97
C PHE A 292 -8.06 3.14 5.47
N TYR A 293 -8.59 2.23 4.68
CA TYR A 293 -8.60 2.35 3.22
C TYR A 293 -9.81 3.13 2.72
N THR A 294 -9.62 3.87 1.62
CA THR A 294 -10.71 4.42 0.81
C THR A 294 -10.63 3.84 -0.60
N VAL A 295 -11.78 3.57 -1.21
CA VAL A 295 -11.87 2.91 -2.53
C VAL A 295 -12.72 3.71 -3.52
N GLN A 296 -13.06 4.94 -3.16
CA GLN A 296 -13.77 5.90 -3.99
C GLN A 296 -13.25 7.30 -3.69
N GLU A 297 -12.88 8.05 -4.73
CA GLU A 297 -12.43 9.45 -4.61
C GLU A 297 -13.52 10.34 -4.01
N ASP A 298 -13.11 11.34 -3.25
CA ASP A 298 -13.96 12.34 -2.60
C ASP A 298 -15.08 11.77 -1.71
N GLN A 299 -15.03 10.48 -1.34
CA GLN A 299 -16.04 9.87 -0.49
C GLN A 299 -15.98 10.45 0.93
N PRO A 300 -17.05 11.11 1.42
CA PRO A 300 -17.06 11.62 2.77
C PRO A 300 -17.08 10.49 3.79
N TYR A 301 -16.28 10.66 4.83
CA TYR A 301 -16.23 9.72 5.96
C TYR A 301 -16.46 10.42 7.29
N THR A 302 -16.86 9.64 8.29
CA THR A 302 -16.84 10.02 9.70
C THR A 302 -16.27 8.87 10.51
N VAL A 303 -15.29 9.16 11.36
CA VAL A 303 -14.71 8.22 12.32
C VAL A 303 -15.25 8.53 13.71
N ASP A 304 -15.82 7.54 14.37
CA ASP A 304 -16.31 7.61 15.74
C ASP A 304 -15.65 6.53 16.62
N ILE A 305 -15.34 6.87 17.86
CA ILE A 305 -14.75 5.94 18.83
C ILE A 305 -15.72 5.72 19.99
N TYR A 306 -15.97 4.45 20.31
CA TYR A 306 -16.78 4.03 21.46
C TYR A 306 -15.92 3.27 22.46
N ARG A 307 -16.06 3.57 23.74
CA ARG A 307 -15.40 2.89 24.86
C ARG A 307 -16.36 1.96 25.61
N SER A 308 -15.81 0.97 26.28
CA SER A 308 -16.54 0.03 27.13
C SER A 308 -17.67 -0.68 26.36
N VAL A 309 -17.36 -1.09 25.15
CA VAL A 309 -18.29 -1.80 24.26
C VAL A 309 -18.56 -3.21 24.79
N SER A 310 -19.80 -3.65 24.69
CA SER A 310 -20.22 -4.99 25.10
C SER A 310 -21.25 -5.60 24.15
N GLY A 311 -21.32 -6.93 24.11
CA GLY A 311 -22.29 -7.63 23.25
C GLY A 311 -21.89 -7.61 21.77
N LYS A 312 -22.90 -7.56 20.88
CA LYS A 312 -22.74 -7.68 19.42
C LYS A 312 -22.97 -6.36 18.66
N ASP A 313 -23.28 -5.28 19.36
CA ASP A 313 -23.45 -3.96 18.78
C ASP A 313 -22.18 -3.13 19.09
N PRO A 314 -21.36 -2.81 18.08
CA PRO A 314 -20.13 -2.06 18.30
C PRO A 314 -20.35 -0.61 18.78
N THR A 315 -21.58 -0.12 18.74
CA THR A 315 -21.95 1.23 19.21
C THR A 315 -22.60 1.26 20.57
N ASN A 316 -22.74 0.12 21.24
CA ASN A 316 -23.43 0.05 22.53
C ASN A 316 -22.57 0.53 23.71
N GLY A 317 -21.39 1.07 23.46
CA GLY A 317 -20.51 1.68 24.45
C GLY A 317 -20.77 3.16 24.65
N THR A 318 -19.78 3.86 25.22
CA THR A 318 -19.80 5.31 25.37
C THR A 318 -19.05 5.96 24.21
N GLN A 319 -19.76 6.67 23.33
CA GLN A 319 -19.16 7.47 22.26
C GLN A 319 -18.32 8.62 22.84
N ILE A 320 -17.11 8.77 22.36
CA ILE A 320 -16.22 9.88 22.70
C ILE A 320 -16.35 10.96 21.61
N LYS A 321 -17.37 11.77 21.71
CA LYS A 321 -17.76 12.76 20.69
C LYS A 321 -16.63 13.74 20.34
N GLU A 322 -15.80 14.07 21.30
CA GLU A 322 -14.68 15.00 21.09
C GLU A 322 -13.52 14.37 20.30
N ALA A 323 -13.56 13.05 20.09
CA ALA A 323 -12.62 12.33 19.24
C ALA A 323 -13.17 12.05 17.84
N SER A 324 -14.44 12.37 17.58
CA SER A 324 -15.01 12.25 16.23
C SER A 324 -14.29 13.14 15.23
N VAL A 325 -14.00 12.61 14.04
CA VAL A 325 -13.41 13.34 12.94
C VAL A 325 -14.12 12.98 11.64
N SER A 326 -14.34 13.98 10.77
CA SER A 326 -14.96 13.80 9.45
C SER A 326 -14.13 14.48 8.38
N GLY A 327 -14.17 13.98 7.18
CA GLY A 327 -13.47 14.52 6.02
C GLY A 327 -13.81 13.75 4.76
N ASN A 328 -12.99 13.93 3.75
CA ASN A 328 -12.92 13.14 2.52
C ASN A 328 -11.47 13.13 2.05
N PHE A 329 -11.12 12.18 1.22
CA PHE A 329 -9.83 12.12 0.53
C PHE A 329 -10.06 12.25 -0.97
N ALA A 330 -9.25 13.10 -1.62
CA ALA A 330 -9.34 13.32 -3.06
C ALA A 330 -8.87 12.09 -3.86
N LYS A 331 -8.03 11.26 -3.26
CA LYS A 331 -7.50 10.03 -3.86
C LYS A 331 -7.88 8.82 -3.01
N THR A 332 -8.01 7.67 -3.66
CA THR A 332 -8.17 6.38 -2.99
C THR A 332 -6.85 5.91 -2.41
N GLY A 333 -6.89 5.00 -1.46
CA GLY A 333 -5.69 4.42 -0.85
C GLY A 333 -5.81 4.17 0.64
N TYR A 334 -4.66 4.08 1.29
CA TYR A 334 -4.53 3.93 2.74
C TYR A 334 -4.27 5.30 3.37
N HIS A 335 -5.06 5.66 4.39
CA HIS A 335 -4.99 6.98 5.00
C HIS A 335 -5.01 6.91 6.52
N THR A 336 -4.28 7.80 7.17
CA THR A 336 -4.26 7.95 8.62
C THR A 336 -4.83 9.31 9.02
N VAL A 337 -5.89 9.31 9.82
CA VAL A 337 -6.48 10.51 10.39
C VAL A 337 -6.16 10.64 11.87
N GLN A 338 -5.65 11.80 12.26
CA GLN A 338 -5.46 12.15 13.66
C GLN A 338 -6.83 12.42 14.31
N ILE A 339 -7.10 11.78 15.45
CA ILE A 339 -8.31 12.12 16.21
C ILE A 339 -8.10 13.43 17.00
N PRO A 340 -9.11 14.34 17.01
CA PRO A 340 -8.96 15.66 17.62
C PRO A 340 -8.65 15.62 19.13
N LYS A 341 -9.01 14.53 19.78
CA LYS A 341 -8.78 14.31 21.18
C LYS A 341 -8.39 12.85 21.44
N GLU A 342 -7.26 12.66 22.08
CA GLU A 342 -6.79 11.34 22.48
C GLU A 342 -7.79 10.59 23.36
N VAL A 343 -7.97 9.30 23.09
CA VAL A 343 -8.90 8.45 23.84
C VAL A 343 -8.12 7.43 24.64
N ARG A 344 -8.25 7.50 25.97
CA ARG A 344 -7.62 6.53 26.87
C ARG A 344 -8.50 5.31 27.04
N VAL A 345 -7.94 4.13 26.85
CA VAL A 345 -8.56 2.84 27.12
C VAL A 345 -7.74 2.08 28.17
N ALA A 346 -8.42 1.44 29.11
CA ALA A 346 -7.77 0.69 30.16
C ALA A 346 -7.38 -0.72 29.67
N ASP A 347 -6.46 -1.37 30.40
CA ASP A 347 -6.14 -2.78 30.16
C ASP A 347 -7.39 -3.66 30.17
N GLY A 348 -7.56 -4.50 29.17
CA GLY A 348 -8.73 -5.37 28.99
C GLY A 348 -10.03 -4.66 28.57
N GLU A 349 -10.03 -3.33 28.44
CA GLU A 349 -11.21 -2.60 28.00
C GLU A 349 -11.48 -2.85 26.51
N LYS A 350 -12.74 -3.16 26.16
CA LYS A 350 -13.18 -3.22 24.79
C LYS A 350 -13.56 -1.84 24.28
N PHE A 351 -13.07 -1.49 23.11
CA PHE A 351 -13.42 -0.29 22.38
C PHE A 351 -13.70 -0.60 20.91
N SER A 352 -14.45 0.26 20.25
CA SER A 352 -14.66 0.16 18.81
C SER A 352 -14.28 1.43 18.09
N VAL A 353 -13.82 1.26 16.86
CA VAL A 353 -13.68 2.31 15.86
C VAL A 353 -14.75 2.07 14.81
N VAL A 354 -15.60 3.07 14.60
CA VAL A 354 -16.69 3.03 13.64
C VAL A 354 -16.37 4.03 12.52
N ILE A 355 -16.39 3.57 11.28
CA ILE A 355 -16.21 4.43 10.11
C ILE A 355 -17.52 4.44 9.32
N THR A 356 -18.05 5.62 9.11
CA THR A 356 -19.21 5.86 8.26
C THR A 356 -18.71 6.31 6.91
N TYR A 357 -19.11 5.62 5.83
CA TYR A 357 -18.86 5.97 4.45
C TYR A 357 -20.14 6.52 3.83
N ALA A 358 -20.16 7.80 3.53
CA ALA A 358 -21.30 8.43 2.87
C ALA A 358 -21.31 8.13 1.37
N THR A 359 -22.43 8.38 0.72
CA THR A 359 -22.58 8.18 -0.72
C THR A 359 -21.94 9.30 -1.54
N VAL A 360 -21.30 8.91 -2.64
CA VAL A 360 -20.90 9.77 -3.75
C VAL A 360 -21.49 9.16 -5.02
N ASP A 361 -22.11 9.97 -5.89
CA ASP A 361 -22.74 9.50 -7.12
C ASP A 361 -23.70 8.32 -6.89
N ASP A 362 -24.58 8.47 -5.89
CA ASP A 362 -25.60 7.49 -5.48
C ASP A 362 -25.03 6.14 -5.00
N SER A 363 -23.77 6.07 -4.57
CA SER A 363 -23.20 4.87 -3.98
C SER A 363 -22.15 5.17 -2.89
N ALA A 364 -22.13 4.32 -1.87
CA ALA A 364 -21.01 4.21 -0.92
C ALA A 364 -20.18 2.97 -1.25
N CYS A 365 -18.87 3.15 -1.35
CA CYS A 365 -17.92 2.06 -1.53
C CYS A 365 -17.13 1.85 -0.25
N VAL A 366 -17.05 0.61 0.21
CA VAL A 366 -16.42 0.23 1.47
C VAL A 366 -15.32 -0.77 1.20
N PRO A 367 -14.09 -0.53 1.67
CA PRO A 367 -13.00 -1.50 1.57
C PRO A 367 -13.29 -2.71 2.47
N LEU A 368 -12.97 -3.87 1.97
CA LEU A 368 -13.04 -5.12 2.71
C LEU A 368 -11.75 -5.92 2.52
N GLU A 369 -11.35 -6.64 3.53
CA GLU A 369 -10.53 -7.82 3.38
C GLU A 369 -11.47 -8.98 3.05
N GLY A 370 -11.28 -9.60 1.88
CA GLY A 370 -12.19 -10.63 1.37
C GLY A 370 -12.02 -11.96 2.07
N GLN A 371 -12.83 -12.94 1.68
CA GLN A 371 -12.70 -14.32 2.16
C GLN A 371 -11.46 -14.98 1.59
N ASN A 372 -11.02 -16.06 2.25
CA ASN A 372 -10.02 -16.96 1.68
C ASN A 372 -10.37 -17.27 0.23
N ASP A 373 -9.58 -16.75 -0.70
CA ASP A 373 -9.69 -17.07 -2.10
C ASP A 373 -8.64 -18.13 -2.47
N PRO A 374 -9.03 -19.42 -2.49
CA PRO A 374 -8.12 -20.49 -2.87
C PRO A 374 -7.64 -20.37 -4.32
N GLN A 375 -8.26 -19.53 -5.14
CA GLN A 375 -7.88 -19.36 -6.55
C GLN A 375 -6.83 -18.24 -6.72
N ASN A 376 -6.90 -17.17 -5.93
CA ASN A 376 -5.95 -16.07 -5.97
C ASN A 376 -4.88 -16.11 -4.86
N GLY A 377 -5.01 -17.00 -3.91
CA GLY A 377 -3.92 -17.34 -3.01
C GLY A 377 -3.77 -16.51 -1.76
N HIS A 378 -4.79 -15.77 -1.39
CA HIS A 378 -4.80 -15.03 -0.14
C HIS A 378 -5.38 -15.88 1.00
N CYS A 379 -4.69 -15.94 2.13
CA CYS A 379 -5.18 -16.55 3.35
C CYS A 379 -5.48 -15.45 4.36
N TYR A 380 -6.71 -15.43 4.87
CA TYR A 380 -7.21 -14.46 5.83
C TYR A 380 -7.65 -15.17 7.10
N SER A 381 -7.41 -14.54 8.22
CA SER A 381 -7.98 -14.94 9.48
C SER A 381 -9.07 -13.94 9.90
N ALA A 382 -10.23 -14.47 10.29
CA ALA A 382 -11.31 -13.66 10.83
C ALA A 382 -11.99 -14.41 11.98
N SER A 383 -12.31 -13.70 13.04
CA SER A 383 -13.04 -14.26 14.18
C SER A 383 -14.31 -13.46 14.45
N ALA A 384 -15.37 -14.15 14.83
CA ALA A 384 -16.61 -13.52 15.20
C ALA A 384 -16.42 -12.51 16.33
N GLY A 385 -16.99 -11.33 16.20
CA GLY A 385 -16.90 -10.27 17.18
C GLY A 385 -15.76 -9.26 16.94
N GLN A 386 -14.98 -9.41 15.86
CA GLN A 386 -13.91 -8.51 15.48
C GLN A 386 -14.42 -7.36 14.61
N SER A 387 -15.07 -7.67 13.49
CA SER A 387 -15.44 -6.71 12.45
C SER A 387 -16.93 -6.79 12.13
N TYR A 388 -17.55 -5.63 11.91
CA TYR A 388 -18.99 -5.51 11.68
C TYR A 388 -19.28 -4.54 10.56
N THR A 389 -20.38 -4.80 9.84
CA THR A 389 -20.96 -3.88 8.85
C THR A 389 -22.40 -3.55 9.23
N TYR A 390 -22.77 -2.28 9.16
CA TYR A 390 -24.12 -1.80 9.35
C TYR A 390 -24.73 -1.39 8.02
N PHE A 391 -25.88 -1.97 7.72
CA PHE A 391 -26.67 -1.59 6.56
C PHE A 391 -27.87 -0.73 7.01
N ALA A 392 -28.00 0.44 6.38
CA ALA A 392 -29.08 1.39 6.72
C ALA A 392 -30.48 0.81 6.43
N GLU A 393 -30.61 0.03 5.36
CA GLU A 393 -31.85 -0.67 4.98
C GLU A 393 -32.40 -1.54 6.12
N ASP A 394 -31.54 -2.29 6.80
CA ASP A 394 -31.93 -3.19 7.89
C ASP A 394 -31.88 -2.51 9.26
N ALA A 395 -31.27 -1.35 9.36
CA ALA A 395 -30.94 -0.66 10.60
C ALA A 395 -30.24 -1.58 11.63
N LYS A 396 -29.30 -2.39 11.17
CA LYS A 396 -28.68 -3.46 11.98
C LYS A 396 -27.21 -3.66 11.68
N TRP A 397 -26.43 -3.99 12.71
CA TRP A 397 -25.06 -4.47 12.62
C TRP A 397 -25.03 -5.98 12.33
N TYR A 398 -24.19 -6.36 11.38
CA TYR A 398 -23.87 -7.75 11.04
C TYR A 398 -22.39 -7.99 11.36
N ASP A 399 -22.12 -9.13 11.99
CA ASP A 399 -20.76 -9.64 12.13
C ASP A 399 -20.27 -10.09 10.74
N ASN A 400 -19.10 -9.60 10.32
CA ASN A 400 -18.61 -9.84 8.96
C ASN A 400 -18.36 -11.33 8.68
N THR A 401 -18.07 -12.13 9.72
CA THR A 401 -17.97 -13.60 9.56
C THR A 401 -19.31 -14.27 9.22
N ALA A 402 -20.43 -13.59 9.36
CA ALA A 402 -21.78 -14.08 9.05
C ALA A 402 -22.37 -13.46 7.78
N ILE A 403 -21.67 -12.54 7.12
CA ILE A 403 -22.10 -11.95 5.86
C ILE A 403 -21.68 -12.89 4.74
N SER A 404 -22.65 -13.37 3.96
CA SER A 404 -22.40 -14.06 2.69
C SER A 404 -22.69 -13.06 1.58
N VAL A 405 -21.68 -12.67 0.85
CA VAL A 405 -21.87 -11.86 -0.38
C VAL A 405 -22.08 -12.86 -1.50
N ASP A 406 -23.32 -12.89 -2.04
CA ASP A 406 -23.63 -13.77 -3.17
C ASP A 406 -22.76 -13.43 -4.37
N GLY A 407 -21.90 -14.34 -4.75
CA GLY A 407 -21.07 -14.23 -5.96
C GLY A 407 -19.58 -13.99 -5.74
N VAL A 408 -19.09 -14.03 -4.51
CA VAL A 408 -17.64 -14.00 -4.19
C VAL A 408 -17.26 -15.18 -3.33
#